data_d1af920e5fb7b761c3e68446044433a7
#
_entry.id   d1af920e5fb7b761c3e68446044433a7
#
_cell.length_a   1.000
_cell.length_b   1.000
_cell.length_c   1.000
_cell.angle_alpha   90.00
_cell.angle_beta   90.00
_cell.angle_gamma   90.00
#
_symmetry.space_group_name_H-M   'P 1'
#
loop_
_entity.id
_entity.type
_entity.pdbx_description
1 polymer ?
#
loop_
_entity_poly.entity_id
_entity_poly.type
_entity_poly.pdbx_seq_one_letter_code
_entity_poly.pdbx_strand_id
1 'polypeptide(L)'
;MDSIYSSKETVSYLRNFQRITQTYQEIAAVRMQRVKHSVLQNREYLDETRSIYHEVVNSYKEYVAQRLKDEEKASLRDKDKKVSILLSANTKLYGAIIKKVFEAFYAHIKESETDVVIIGKTGLQMYKETHTTKPYQYFDLPDDILTPEALAEIITAITKYEEIIVFHSQFEDILTQIVKKTALTPERYQAKSDGTTATTMYIFEPAIEEVLQYFEKEILGSLFVQTVNESNLSKFTARMISLNTTSNNINQRVEDLTKNIKVLEHRNMXXXXXX
;
A
#
# COMPACT_ATOMS: atom_id res chain seq x y z
N MET A 1 -20.38 -11.77 -46.85
CA MET A 1 -20.78 -10.47 -46.24
C MET A 1 -20.91 -10.55 -44.74
N ASP A 2 -21.52 -11.62 -44.20
CA ASP A 2 -21.71 -11.79 -42.75
C ASP A 2 -20.38 -11.79 -41.96
N SER A 3 -19.34 -12.42 -42.52
CA SER A 3 -18.03 -12.50 -41.89
C SER A 3 -17.36 -11.12 -41.78
N ILE A 4 -17.50 -10.28 -42.82
CA ILE A 4 -16.96 -8.90 -42.83
C ILE A 4 -17.71 -8.06 -41.81
N TYR A 5 -19.04 -8.15 -41.79
CA TYR A 5 -19.87 -7.38 -40.86
C TYR A 5 -19.56 -7.73 -39.41
N SER A 6 -19.45 -9.03 -39.12
CA SER A 6 -19.11 -9.53 -37.78
C SER A 6 -17.73 -9.03 -37.33
N SER A 7 -16.75 -9.04 -38.24
CA SER A 7 -15.40 -8.54 -37.94
C SER A 7 -15.40 -7.03 -37.68
N LYS A 8 -16.18 -6.25 -38.43
CA LYS A 8 -16.29 -4.81 -38.23
C LYS A 8 -16.94 -4.49 -36.88
N GLU A 9 -17.95 -5.27 -36.47
CA GLU A 9 -18.56 -5.12 -35.15
C GLU A 9 -17.55 -5.39 -34.05
N THR A 10 -16.74 -6.43 -34.20
CA THR A 10 -15.71 -6.80 -33.22
C THR A 10 -14.66 -5.68 -33.11
N VAL A 11 -14.22 -5.11 -34.25
CA VAL A 11 -13.27 -3.98 -34.25
C VAL A 11 -13.86 -2.79 -33.50
N SER A 12 -15.12 -2.45 -33.75
CA SER A 12 -15.78 -1.34 -33.06
C SER A 12 -15.86 -1.58 -31.55
N TYR A 13 -16.24 -2.79 -31.14
CA TYR A 13 -16.29 -3.19 -29.74
C TYR A 13 -14.92 -3.06 -29.08
N LEU A 14 -13.87 -3.57 -29.74
CA LEU A 14 -12.48 -3.52 -29.22
C LEU A 14 -12.00 -2.10 -29.08
N ARG A 15 -12.31 -1.22 -30.04
CA ARG A 15 -11.92 0.20 -29.97
C ARG A 15 -12.58 0.90 -28.77
N ASN A 16 -13.85 0.60 -28.50
CA ASN A 16 -14.54 1.14 -27.34
C ASN A 16 -13.92 0.65 -26.06
N PHE A 17 -13.59 -0.64 -25.99
CA PHE A 17 -12.93 -1.24 -24.84
C PHE A 17 -11.56 -0.59 -24.60
N GLN A 18 -10.82 -0.31 -25.69
CA GLN A 18 -9.53 0.36 -25.62
C GLN A 18 -9.64 1.77 -25.02
N ARG A 19 -10.68 2.51 -25.37
CA ARG A 19 -10.91 3.84 -24.80
C ARG A 19 -11.15 3.76 -23.30
N ILE A 20 -11.89 2.75 -22.85
CA ILE A 20 -12.13 2.51 -21.41
C ILE A 20 -10.79 2.20 -20.72
N THR A 21 -9.98 1.32 -21.31
CA THR A 21 -8.66 0.95 -20.77
C THR A 21 -7.77 2.19 -20.65
N GLN A 22 -7.72 3.05 -21.67
CA GLN A 22 -6.93 4.28 -21.65
C GLN A 22 -7.39 5.22 -20.54
N THR A 23 -8.71 5.32 -20.33
CA THR A 23 -9.27 6.16 -19.26
C THR A 23 -8.79 5.66 -17.88
N TYR A 24 -8.81 4.35 -17.65
CA TYR A 24 -8.32 3.78 -16.40
C TYR A 24 -6.82 4.02 -16.22
N GLN A 25 -6.03 3.97 -17.32
CA GLN A 25 -4.61 4.30 -17.26
C GLN A 25 -4.39 5.76 -16.84
N GLU A 26 -5.18 6.68 -17.38
CA GLU A 26 -5.10 8.10 -17.02
C GLU A 26 -5.45 8.33 -15.54
N ILE A 27 -6.48 7.65 -15.05
CA ILE A 27 -6.88 7.73 -13.64
C ILE A 27 -5.75 7.22 -12.74
N ALA A 28 -5.14 6.08 -13.10
CA ALA A 28 -4.02 5.52 -12.33
C ALA A 28 -2.83 6.49 -12.31
N ALA A 29 -2.53 7.14 -13.43
CA ALA A 29 -1.44 8.11 -13.51
C ALA A 29 -1.69 9.32 -12.60
N VAL A 30 -2.94 9.83 -12.56
CA VAL A 30 -3.31 10.95 -11.69
C VAL A 30 -3.15 10.53 -10.21
N ARG A 31 -3.60 9.33 -9.86
CA ARG A 31 -3.47 8.82 -8.50
C ARG A 31 -2.01 8.66 -8.10
N MET A 32 -1.15 8.19 -9.02
CA MET A 32 0.30 8.10 -8.77
C MET A 32 0.90 9.46 -8.44
N GLN A 33 0.52 10.51 -9.17
CA GLN A 33 1.03 11.87 -8.91
C GLN A 33 0.60 12.36 -7.53
N ARG A 34 -0.64 12.08 -7.14
CA ARG A 34 -1.12 12.44 -5.81
C ARG A 34 -0.33 11.73 -4.72
N VAL A 35 -0.08 10.44 -4.91
CA VAL A 35 0.68 9.64 -3.94
C VAL A 35 2.12 10.18 -3.82
N LYS A 36 2.76 10.50 -4.94
CA LYS A 36 4.12 11.06 -4.91
C LYS A 36 4.18 12.37 -4.12
N HIS A 37 3.18 13.24 -4.31
CA HIS A 37 3.10 14.50 -3.57
C HIS A 37 2.91 14.24 -2.08
N SER A 38 2.03 13.30 -1.71
CA SER A 38 1.77 12.92 -0.33
C SER A 38 3.02 12.34 0.34
N VAL A 39 3.79 11.54 -0.39
CA VAL A 39 5.04 10.95 0.11
C VAL A 39 6.02 12.07 0.52
N LEU A 40 6.19 13.06 -0.34
CA LEU A 40 7.12 14.17 -0.08
C LEU A 40 6.67 14.98 1.14
N GLN A 41 5.38 15.32 1.21
CA GLN A 41 4.82 16.07 2.34
C GLN A 41 4.95 15.29 3.65
N ASN A 42 4.63 14.01 3.62
CA ASN A 42 4.69 13.18 4.81
C ASN A 42 6.13 12.98 5.29
N ARG A 43 7.07 12.84 4.36
CA ARG A 43 8.50 12.71 4.71
C ARG A 43 8.99 13.94 5.43
N GLU A 44 8.66 15.13 4.93
CA GLU A 44 9.03 16.39 5.56
C GLU A 44 8.44 16.51 6.97
N TYR A 45 7.15 16.18 7.10
CA TYR A 45 6.46 16.20 8.40
C TYR A 45 7.12 15.22 9.38
N LEU A 46 7.43 14.02 8.94
CA LEU A 46 8.05 13.00 9.77
C LEU A 46 9.44 13.44 10.25
N ASP A 47 10.25 13.99 9.34
CA ASP A 47 11.60 14.47 9.70
C ASP A 47 11.55 15.58 10.74
N GLU A 48 10.65 16.56 10.56
CA GLU A 48 10.46 17.66 11.51
C GLU A 48 9.97 17.16 12.86
N THR A 49 8.98 16.26 12.85
CA THR A 49 8.39 15.70 14.06
C THR A 49 9.44 14.90 14.85
N ARG A 50 10.23 14.09 14.16
CA ARG A 50 11.32 13.32 14.80
C ARG A 50 12.37 14.22 15.40
N SER A 51 12.73 15.29 14.70
CA SER A 51 13.72 16.26 15.19
C SER A 51 13.27 16.87 16.52
N ILE A 52 12.01 17.31 16.58
CA ILE A 52 11.45 17.88 17.81
C ILE A 52 11.37 16.81 18.91
N TYR A 53 10.94 15.61 18.58
CA TYR A 53 10.85 14.51 19.54
C TYR A 53 12.22 14.21 20.16
N HIS A 54 13.27 14.16 19.35
CA HIS A 54 14.63 13.89 19.86
C HIS A 54 15.13 15.01 20.76
N GLU A 55 14.80 16.26 20.45
CA GLU A 55 15.14 17.39 21.33
C GLU A 55 14.43 17.28 22.69
N VAL A 56 13.14 16.89 22.67
CA VAL A 56 12.36 16.68 23.89
C VAL A 56 12.96 15.53 24.72
N VAL A 57 13.27 14.40 24.08
CA VAL A 57 13.88 13.24 24.73
C VAL A 57 15.22 13.65 25.40
N ASN A 58 16.04 14.40 24.68
CA ASN A 58 17.34 14.86 25.21
C ASN A 58 17.17 15.82 26.38
N SER A 59 16.14 16.67 26.35
CA SER A 59 15.87 17.62 27.44
C SER A 59 15.39 16.94 28.72
N TYR A 60 14.80 15.74 28.60
CA TYR A 60 14.22 15.01 29.72
C TYR A 60 14.83 13.60 29.83
N LYS A 61 16.15 13.50 29.71
CA LYS A 61 16.88 12.22 29.67
C LYS A 61 16.59 11.32 30.88
N GLU A 62 16.58 11.89 32.07
CA GLU A 62 16.38 11.11 33.31
C GLU A 62 14.96 10.53 33.36
N TYR A 63 13.95 11.31 32.96
CA TYR A 63 12.59 10.85 32.91
C TYR A 63 12.43 9.72 31.88
N VAL A 64 13.00 9.90 30.68
CA VAL A 64 12.93 8.92 29.61
C VAL A 64 13.61 7.61 30.03
N ALA A 65 14.76 7.69 30.68
CA ALA A 65 15.48 6.50 31.17
C ALA A 65 14.64 5.72 32.18
N GLN A 66 13.96 6.41 33.10
CA GLN A 66 13.09 5.75 34.09
C GLN A 66 11.86 5.14 33.41
N ARG A 67 11.30 5.82 32.44
CA ARG A 67 10.17 5.32 31.64
C ARG A 67 10.53 4.01 30.94
N LEU A 68 11.72 3.91 30.34
CA LEU A 68 12.20 2.71 29.65
C LEU A 68 12.36 1.55 30.63
N LYS A 69 12.89 1.81 31.84
CA LYS A 69 13.03 0.79 32.89
C LYS A 69 11.66 0.25 33.31
N ASP A 70 10.69 1.14 33.50
CA ASP A 70 9.34 0.76 33.89
C ASP A 70 8.66 -0.09 32.82
N GLU A 71 8.87 0.24 31.55
CA GLU A 71 8.32 -0.52 30.42
C GLU A 71 8.98 -1.88 30.28
N GLU A 72 10.26 -1.99 30.51
CA GLU A 72 10.96 -3.27 30.51
C GLU A 72 10.39 -4.21 31.58
N LYS A 73 10.11 -3.68 32.76
CA LYS A 73 9.49 -4.47 33.83
C LYS A 73 8.07 -4.92 33.46
N ALA A 74 7.30 -4.04 32.82
CA ALA A 74 5.94 -4.35 32.36
C ALA A 74 5.96 -5.38 31.24
N SER A 75 6.94 -5.28 30.34
CA SER A 75 7.11 -6.22 29.21
C SER A 75 7.44 -7.63 29.70
N LEU A 76 8.17 -7.74 30.81
CA LEU A 76 8.47 -9.05 31.41
C LEU A 76 7.22 -9.71 32.00
N ARG A 77 6.18 -8.92 32.32
CA ARG A 77 4.92 -9.41 32.87
C ARG A 77 3.94 -9.82 31.78
N ASP A 78 3.87 -9.06 30.68
CA ASP A 78 3.04 -9.33 29.51
C ASP A 78 3.94 -9.78 28.37
N LYS A 79 3.78 -11.03 27.96
CA LYS A 79 4.54 -11.60 26.86
C LYS A 79 4.39 -10.74 25.59
N ASP A 80 5.51 -10.49 24.97
CA ASP A 80 5.70 -9.69 23.75
C ASP A 80 4.44 -9.51 22.89
N LYS A 81 3.88 -8.31 22.90
CA LYS A 81 2.73 -8.01 22.06
C LYS A 81 3.21 -7.68 20.66
N LYS A 82 3.02 -8.62 19.78
CA LYS A 82 3.40 -8.50 18.36
C LYS A 82 2.15 -8.49 17.50
N VAL A 83 2.19 -7.70 16.43
CA VAL A 83 1.11 -7.69 15.44
C VAL A 83 1.70 -7.75 14.04
N SER A 84 1.10 -8.58 13.20
CA SER A 84 1.42 -8.68 11.78
C SER A 84 0.24 -8.14 10.99
N ILE A 85 0.52 -7.17 10.15
CA ILE A 85 -0.48 -6.44 9.39
C ILE A 85 -0.34 -6.80 7.91
N LEU A 86 -1.45 -7.24 7.32
CA LEU A 86 -1.54 -7.41 5.87
C LEU A 86 -2.12 -6.13 5.27
N LEU A 87 -1.34 -5.44 4.47
CA LEU A 87 -1.81 -4.27 3.74
C LEU A 87 -2.10 -4.70 2.30
N SER A 88 -3.37 -4.96 2.03
CA SER A 88 -3.82 -5.47 0.73
C SER A 88 -4.56 -4.38 -0.05
N ALA A 89 -5.65 -4.71 -0.71
CA ALA A 89 -6.38 -3.79 -1.57
C ALA A 89 -7.89 -4.04 -1.47
N ASN A 90 -8.66 -3.07 -1.93
CA ASN A 90 -10.12 -3.18 -2.00
C ASN A 90 -10.60 -3.48 -3.42
N THR A 91 -9.77 -3.25 -4.43
CA THR A 91 -10.13 -3.42 -5.82
C THR A 91 -9.15 -4.36 -6.52
N LYS A 92 -9.42 -4.65 -7.77
CA LYS A 92 -8.66 -5.60 -8.58
C LYS A 92 -7.78 -4.87 -9.61
N LEU A 93 -7.16 -5.62 -10.50
CA LEU A 93 -6.31 -5.12 -11.59
C LEU A 93 -4.96 -4.59 -11.10
N TYR A 94 -4.44 -5.19 -10.04
CA TYR A 94 -3.10 -4.88 -9.54
C TYR A 94 -2.09 -5.97 -9.88
N GLY A 95 -2.41 -6.83 -10.85
CA GLY A 95 -1.53 -7.94 -11.23
C GLY A 95 -1.42 -8.96 -10.11
N ALA A 96 -0.30 -9.62 -10.01
CA ALA A 96 -0.05 -10.69 -9.04
C ALA A 96 0.48 -10.19 -7.70
N ILE A 97 0.75 -8.89 -7.56
CA ILE A 97 1.48 -8.39 -6.40
C ILE A 97 0.70 -8.58 -5.08
N ILE A 98 -0.61 -8.38 -5.12
CA ILE A 98 -1.43 -8.51 -3.90
C ILE A 98 -1.41 -9.95 -3.39
N LYS A 99 -1.49 -10.92 -4.30
CA LYS A 99 -1.41 -12.34 -3.95
C LYS A 99 -0.04 -12.69 -3.36
N LYS A 100 1.04 -12.16 -3.94
CA LYS A 100 2.40 -12.39 -3.43
C LYS A 100 2.59 -11.82 -2.04
N VAL A 101 2.04 -10.63 -1.77
CA VAL A 101 2.08 -10.02 -0.43
C VAL A 101 1.32 -10.90 0.56
N PHE A 102 0.14 -11.39 0.16
CA PHE A 102 -0.65 -12.28 1.01
C PHE A 102 0.10 -13.56 1.34
N GLU A 103 0.76 -14.18 0.36
CA GLU A 103 1.50 -15.43 0.56
C GLU A 103 2.64 -15.25 1.57
N ALA A 104 3.37 -14.14 1.48
CA ALA A 104 4.45 -13.83 2.44
C ALA A 104 3.89 -13.63 3.85
N PHE A 105 2.80 -12.88 3.96
CA PHE A 105 2.09 -12.63 5.22
C PHE A 105 1.62 -13.95 5.84
N TYR A 106 0.95 -14.78 5.06
CA TYR A 106 0.37 -16.03 5.54
C TYR A 106 1.45 -17.00 6.02
N ALA A 107 2.55 -17.11 5.26
CA ALA A 107 3.69 -17.95 5.65
C ALA A 107 4.24 -17.48 7.01
N HIS A 108 4.33 -16.17 7.21
CA HIS A 108 4.85 -15.61 8.48
C HIS A 108 3.92 -15.91 9.65
N ILE A 109 2.62 -15.68 9.51
CA ILE A 109 1.69 -15.84 10.64
C ILE A 109 1.47 -17.30 11.04
N LYS A 110 1.72 -18.24 10.13
CA LYS A 110 1.64 -19.67 10.47
C LYS A 110 2.74 -20.09 11.43
N GLU A 111 3.89 -19.45 11.36
CA GLU A 111 5.09 -19.81 12.12
C GLU A 111 5.34 -18.90 13.32
N SER A 112 4.55 -17.84 13.49
CA SER A 112 4.81 -16.81 14.50
C SER A 112 3.65 -16.67 15.48
N GLU A 113 3.98 -16.39 16.73
CA GLU A 113 3.02 -16.00 17.74
C GLU A 113 2.78 -14.50 17.59
N THR A 114 1.73 -14.14 16.89
CA THR A 114 1.45 -12.75 16.53
C THR A 114 -0.06 -12.54 16.40
N ASP A 115 -0.51 -11.37 16.80
CA ASP A 115 -1.87 -10.94 16.48
C ASP A 115 -1.94 -10.59 14.98
N VAL A 116 -3.12 -10.64 14.41
CA VAL A 116 -3.34 -10.49 12.98
C VAL A 116 -4.25 -9.29 12.72
N VAL A 117 -3.80 -8.39 11.85
CA VAL A 117 -4.61 -7.29 11.34
C VAL A 117 -4.63 -7.40 9.81
N ILE A 118 -5.81 -7.29 9.23
CA ILE A 118 -6.00 -7.35 7.78
C ILE A 118 -6.63 -6.04 7.33
N ILE A 119 -6.01 -5.41 6.34
CA ILE A 119 -6.48 -4.17 5.74
C ILE A 119 -6.77 -4.43 4.27
N GLY A 120 -8.02 -4.21 3.87
CA GLY A 120 -8.46 -4.37 2.48
C GLY A 120 -9.26 -5.65 2.24
N LYS A 121 -10.31 -5.52 1.45
CA LYS A 121 -11.29 -6.59 1.20
C LYS A 121 -10.66 -7.80 0.50
N THR A 122 -9.73 -7.56 -0.42
CA THR A 122 -9.07 -8.64 -1.18
C THR A 122 -8.27 -9.54 -0.24
N GLY A 123 -7.52 -8.95 0.69
CA GLY A 123 -6.76 -9.70 1.68
C GLY A 123 -7.65 -10.49 2.62
N LEU A 124 -8.76 -9.88 3.03
CA LEU A 124 -9.72 -10.57 3.90
C LEU A 124 -10.31 -11.81 3.21
N GLN A 125 -10.67 -11.67 1.93
CA GLN A 125 -11.20 -12.79 1.16
C GLN A 125 -10.19 -13.93 1.07
N MET A 126 -8.94 -13.61 0.75
CA MET A 126 -7.86 -14.61 0.69
C MET A 126 -7.66 -15.31 2.02
N TYR A 127 -7.70 -14.53 3.12
CA TYR A 127 -7.53 -15.06 4.46
C TYR A 127 -8.64 -16.07 4.82
N LYS A 128 -9.87 -15.72 4.51
CA LYS A 128 -11.03 -16.58 4.77
C LYS A 128 -10.95 -17.90 4.00
N GLU A 129 -10.31 -17.89 2.84
CA GLU A 129 -10.16 -19.11 2.00
C GLU A 129 -9.08 -20.06 2.54
N THR A 130 -8.26 -19.63 3.50
CA THR A 130 -7.16 -20.49 4.02
C THR A 130 -7.61 -21.47 5.07
N HIS A 131 -8.83 -21.38 5.57
CA HIS A 131 -9.37 -22.26 6.63
C HIS A 131 -8.62 -22.14 7.96
N THR A 132 -7.83 -21.07 8.15
CA THR A 132 -7.16 -20.83 9.42
C THR A 132 -8.18 -20.31 10.44
N THR A 133 -7.99 -20.69 11.70
CA THR A 133 -8.87 -20.29 12.79
C THR A 133 -8.28 -19.14 13.62
N LYS A 134 -7.12 -18.65 13.25
CA LYS A 134 -6.44 -17.57 13.97
C LYS A 134 -7.32 -16.31 13.94
N PRO A 135 -7.65 -15.73 15.11
CA PRO A 135 -8.49 -14.52 15.13
C PRO A 135 -7.75 -13.34 14.50
N TYR A 136 -8.52 -12.44 13.93
CA TYR A 136 -7.99 -11.28 13.22
C TYR A 136 -8.85 -10.06 13.49
N GLN A 137 -8.27 -8.89 13.28
CA GLN A 137 -8.98 -7.60 13.29
C GLN A 137 -8.93 -7.05 11.87
N TYR A 138 -10.07 -6.56 11.38
CA TYR A 138 -10.18 -6.06 10.00
C TYR A 138 -10.40 -4.56 9.99
N PHE A 139 -9.73 -3.87 9.07
CA PHE A 139 -9.94 -2.45 8.80
C PHE A 139 -10.11 -2.23 7.31
N ASP A 140 -11.01 -1.30 6.99
CA ASP A 140 -11.22 -0.88 5.61
C ASP A 140 -10.42 0.42 5.39
N LEU A 141 -9.58 0.41 4.34
CA LEU A 141 -8.78 1.57 3.98
C LEU A 141 -8.91 1.76 2.47
N PRO A 142 -9.40 2.92 1.99
CA PRO A 142 -9.53 3.13 0.55
C PRO A 142 -8.20 2.99 -0.18
N ASP A 143 -8.25 2.50 -1.43
CA ASP A 143 -7.04 2.30 -2.23
C ASP A 143 -6.42 3.63 -2.72
N ASP A 144 -7.15 4.73 -2.66
CA ASP A 144 -6.69 6.00 -3.24
C ASP A 144 -6.56 7.14 -2.23
N ILE A 145 -7.61 7.50 -1.53
CA ILE A 145 -7.60 8.66 -0.62
C ILE A 145 -7.59 8.18 0.82
N LEU A 146 -6.58 8.61 1.57
CA LEU A 146 -6.45 8.26 2.98
C LEU A 146 -7.23 9.27 3.81
N THR A 147 -8.30 8.84 4.46
CA THR A 147 -9.05 9.70 5.35
C THR A 147 -8.43 9.70 6.74
N PRO A 148 -8.37 10.86 7.40
CA PRO A 148 -7.82 10.92 8.76
C PRO A 148 -8.54 9.97 9.72
N GLU A 149 -9.85 9.80 9.57
CA GLU A 149 -10.66 8.94 10.43
C GLU A 149 -10.26 7.48 10.33
N ALA A 150 -10.10 6.98 9.10
CA ALA A 150 -9.69 5.58 8.87
C ALA A 150 -8.29 5.32 9.40
N LEU A 151 -7.37 6.26 9.15
CA LEU A 151 -5.99 6.17 9.64
C LEU A 151 -5.95 6.20 11.17
N ALA A 152 -6.70 7.10 11.80
CA ALA A 152 -6.72 7.23 13.26
C ALA A 152 -7.17 5.93 13.93
N GLU A 153 -8.18 5.29 13.37
CA GLU A 153 -8.69 4.02 13.89
C GLU A 153 -7.63 2.93 13.87
N ILE A 154 -6.92 2.81 12.75
CA ILE A 154 -5.85 1.82 12.59
C ILE A 154 -4.68 2.13 13.52
N ILE A 155 -4.22 3.38 13.56
CA ILE A 155 -3.10 3.80 14.41
C ILE A 155 -3.40 3.51 15.88
N THR A 156 -4.60 3.86 16.32
CA THR A 156 -5.02 3.59 17.70
C THR A 156 -4.97 2.09 18.03
N ALA A 157 -5.39 1.25 17.08
CA ALA A 157 -5.40 -0.20 17.28
C ALA A 157 -3.99 -0.79 17.37
N ILE A 158 -3.02 -0.23 16.63
CA ILE A 158 -1.67 -0.82 16.56
C ILE A 158 -0.67 -0.18 17.53
N THR A 159 -1.00 0.97 18.10
CA THR A 159 -0.08 1.71 19.01
C THR A 159 0.28 0.88 20.26
N LYS A 160 -0.60 0.01 20.71
CA LYS A 160 -0.39 -0.81 21.91
C LYS A 160 0.67 -1.90 21.74
N TYR A 161 1.03 -2.23 20.51
CA TYR A 161 1.98 -3.32 20.24
C TYR A 161 3.41 -2.82 20.30
N GLU A 162 4.30 -3.71 20.74
CA GLU A 162 5.74 -3.41 20.81
C GLU A 162 6.45 -3.72 19.50
N GLU A 163 5.97 -4.75 18.79
CA GLU A 163 6.52 -5.11 17.48
C GLU A 163 5.39 -5.11 16.46
N ILE A 164 5.54 -4.25 15.47
CA ILE A 164 4.54 -4.07 14.41
C ILE A 164 5.23 -4.38 13.08
N ILE A 165 4.75 -5.39 12.38
CA ILE A 165 5.31 -5.79 11.09
C ILE A 165 4.21 -5.65 10.03
N VAL A 166 4.49 -4.88 8.99
CA VAL A 166 3.55 -4.66 7.90
C VAL A 166 4.04 -5.39 6.65
N PHE A 167 3.16 -6.21 6.09
CA PHE A 167 3.40 -6.88 4.81
C PHE A 167 2.68 -6.07 3.73
N HIS A 168 3.44 -5.57 2.77
CA HIS A 168 2.90 -4.68 1.74
C HIS A 168 3.71 -4.80 0.46
N SER A 169 3.18 -4.22 -0.62
CA SER A 169 3.93 -4.09 -1.85
C SER A 169 4.76 -2.81 -1.80
N GLN A 170 5.88 -2.81 -2.50
CA GLN A 170 6.74 -1.64 -2.60
C GLN A 170 7.13 -1.43 -4.06
N PHE A 171 7.08 -0.18 -4.48
CA PHE A 171 7.53 0.24 -5.80
C PHE A 171 9.07 0.21 -5.82
N GLU A 172 9.64 -0.52 -6.77
CA GLU A 172 11.09 -0.55 -6.97
C GLU A 172 11.44 0.24 -8.22
N ASP A 173 10.79 -0.08 -9.33
CA ASP A 173 10.85 0.70 -10.56
C ASP A 173 9.57 0.46 -11.36
N ILE A 174 9.48 1.06 -12.55
CA ILE A 174 8.26 1.00 -13.36
C ILE A 174 7.86 -0.45 -13.67
N LEU A 175 8.83 -1.34 -13.85
CA LEU A 175 8.56 -2.73 -14.24
C LEU A 175 8.51 -3.69 -13.05
N THR A 176 8.97 -3.28 -11.88
CA THR A 176 9.17 -4.17 -10.74
C THR A 176 8.46 -3.67 -9.50
N GLN A 177 7.57 -4.47 -8.97
CA GLN A 177 7.00 -4.26 -7.63
C GLN A 177 7.40 -5.46 -6.78
N ILE A 178 7.78 -5.21 -5.55
CA ILE A 178 8.28 -6.26 -4.65
C ILE A 178 7.42 -6.36 -3.40
N VAL A 179 7.48 -7.53 -2.79
CA VAL A 179 6.89 -7.75 -1.47
C VAL A 179 7.85 -7.22 -0.42
N LYS A 180 7.34 -6.42 0.50
CA LYS A 180 8.15 -5.83 1.56
C LYS A 180 7.56 -6.19 2.92
N LYS A 181 8.47 -6.51 3.85
CA LYS A 181 8.15 -6.73 5.25
C LYS A 181 8.80 -5.60 6.03
N THR A 182 8.00 -4.67 6.55
CA THR A 182 8.48 -3.45 7.19
C THR A 182 8.15 -3.46 8.67
N ALA A 183 9.16 -3.32 9.51
CA ALA A 183 8.99 -3.20 10.96
C ALA A 183 8.74 -1.73 11.31
N LEU A 184 7.63 -1.46 12.02
CA LEU A 184 7.31 -0.14 12.54
C LEU A 184 7.52 -0.17 14.05
N THR A 185 8.78 -0.10 14.47
CA THR A 185 9.12 -0.11 15.90
C THR A 185 8.75 1.25 16.49
N PRO A 186 7.94 1.28 17.57
CA PRO A 186 7.62 2.56 18.21
C PRO A 186 8.87 3.32 18.61
N GLU A 187 8.83 4.62 18.43
CA GLU A 187 10.00 5.50 18.62
C GLU A 187 10.56 5.44 20.04
N ARG A 188 9.71 5.21 21.03
CA ARG A 188 10.13 5.07 22.43
C ARG A 188 11.12 3.92 22.65
N TYR A 189 11.11 2.91 21.78
CA TYR A 189 12.00 1.75 21.83
C TYR A 189 13.27 1.97 21.01
N GLN A 190 13.35 3.01 20.20
CA GLN A 190 14.52 3.33 19.38
C GLN A 190 15.45 4.37 20.01
N ALA A 191 15.02 5.01 21.09
CA ALA A 191 15.71 6.16 21.67
C ALA A 191 17.07 5.84 22.35
N LYS A 192 17.56 4.62 22.21
CA LYS A 192 18.78 4.16 22.90
C LYS A 192 20.09 4.56 22.21
N SER A 193 20.08 5.17 21.03
CA SER A 193 21.28 5.17 20.21
C SER A 193 21.91 6.50 19.82
N ASP A 194 21.24 7.61 20.02
CA ASP A 194 21.80 8.88 19.52
C ASP A 194 22.21 9.84 20.63
N GLY A 195 23.52 9.98 20.78
CA GLY A 195 24.10 10.87 21.77
C GLY A 195 24.21 12.32 21.32
N THR A 196 23.15 12.87 20.71
CA THR A 196 23.14 14.27 20.37
C THR A 196 22.75 15.11 21.59
N THR A 197 23.55 16.12 21.87
CA THR A 197 23.30 17.05 22.98
C THR A 197 22.26 18.06 22.61
N ALA A 198 21.20 18.13 23.40
CA ALA A 198 20.15 19.12 23.21
C ALA A 198 20.64 20.50 23.68
N THR A 199 20.40 21.50 22.85
CA THR A 199 20.75 22.88 23.18
C THR A 199 19.53 23.70 23.60
N THR A 200 18.32 23.17 23.37
CA THR A 200 17.07 23.86 23.67
C THR A 200 16.31 23.11 24.76
N MET A 201 15.86 23.83 25.76
CA MET A 201 15.05 23.28 26.84
C MET A 201 13.60 23.68 26.62
N TYR A 202 12.71 22.70 26.50
CA TYR A 202 11.29 22.92 26.31
C TYR A 202 10.55 22.88 27.64
N ILE A 203 9.60 23.80 27.83
CA ILE A 203 8.71 23.79 28.98
C ILE A 203 7.31 23.44 28.48
N PHE A 204 6.75 22.36 28.99
CA PHE A 204 5.45 21.85 28.55
C PHE A 204 4.42 21.96 29.66
N GLU A 205 3.23 22.48 29.32
CA GLU A 205 2.10 22.56 30.23
C GLU A 205 1.41 21.20 30.43
N PRO A 206 1.15 20.38 29.39
CA PRO A 206 0.78 18.99 29.69
C PRO A 206 1.95 18.27 30.37
N ALA A 207 1.66 17.20 31.11
CA ALA A 207 2.71 16.36 31.66
C ALA A 207 3.63 15.88 30.54
N ILE A 208 4.93 15.76 30.83
CA ILE A 208 5.91 15.32 29.82
C ILE A 208 5.53 13.96 29.23
N GLU A 209 4.90 13.09 30.01
CA GLU A 209 4.43 11.79 29.53
C GLU A 209 3.43 11.96 28.38
N GLU A 210 2.49 12.88 28.51
CA GLU A 210 1.49 13.14 27.47
C GLU A 210 2.13 13.72 26.21
N VAL A 211 3.13 14.59 26.37
CA VAL A 211 3.87 15.16 25.25
C VAL A 211 4.61 14.08 24.49
N LEU A 212 5.32 13.20 25.19
CA LEU A 212 6.07 12.09 24.58
C LEU A 212 5.13 11.15 23.85
N GLN A 213 4.01 10.81 24.47
CA GLN A 213 3.00 9.91 23.86
C GLN A 213 2.42 10.52 22.58
N TYR A 214 2.17 11.84 22.60
CA TYR A 214 1.67 12.55 21.41
C TYR A 214 2.66 12.42 20.25
N PHE A 215 3.92 12.71 20.49
CA PHE A 215 4.95 12.63 19.44
C PHE A 215 5.14 11.19 18.94
N GLU A 216 5.14 10.23 19.85
CA GLU A 216 5.30 8.81 19.50
C GLU A 216 4.16 8.33 18.59
N LYS A 217 2.93 8.74 18.90
CA LYS A 217 1.77 8.40 18.09
C LYS A 217 1.83 9.06 16.72
N GLU A 218 2.26 10.33 16.67
CA GLU A 218 2.42 11.08 15.41
C GLU A 218 3.48 10.45 14.52
N ILE A 219 4.61 10.03 15.09
CA ILE A 219 5.70 9.40 14.35
C ILE A 219 5.24 8.04 13.80
N LEU A 220 4.60 7.23 14.63
CA LEU A 220 4.09 5.93 14.20
C LEU A 220 3.06 6.08 13.09
N GLY A 221 2.16 7.06 13.24
CA GLY A 221 1.17 7.38 12.21
C GLY A 221 1.81 7.77 10.89
N SER A 222 2.84 8.60 10.93
CA SER A 222 3.54 9.05 9.71
C SER A 222 4.30 7.90 9.06
N LEU A 223 4.90 7.01 9.85
CA LEU A 223 5.56 5.81 9.32
C LEU A 223 4.56 4.88 8.64
N PHE A 224 3.39 4.72 9.25
CA PHE A 224 2.33 3.90 8.68
C PHE A 224 1.81 4.52 7.37
N VAL A 225 1.58 5.83 7.34
CA VAL A 225 1.16 6.55 6.13
C VAL A 225 2.20 6.39 5.02
N GLN A 226 3.48 6.48 5.36
CA GLN A 226 4.56 6.27 4.38
C GLN A 226 4.48 4.87 3.77
N THR A 227 4.24 3.87 4.60
CA THR A 227 4.10 2.47 4.17
C THR A 227 2.90 2.30 3.24
N VAL A 228 1.76 2.90 3.60
CA VAL A 228 0.55 2.87 2.78
C VAL A 228 0.80 3.56 1.43
N ASN A 229 1.49 4.70 1.43
CA ASN A 229 1.80 5.43 0.20
C ASN A 229 2.72 4.62 -0.71
N GLU A 230 3.72 3.93 -0.16
CA GLU A 230 4.58 3.03 -0.93
C GLU A 230 3.77 1.90 -1.57
N SER A 231 2.86 1.33 -0.79
CA SER A 231 1.96 0.27 -1.26
C SER A 231 1.06 0.78 -2.38
N ASN A 232 0.48 1.97 -2.21
CA ASN A 232 -0.40 2.57 -3.21
C ASN A 232 0.36 2.88 -4.51
N LEU A 233 1.56 3.42 -4.40
CA LEU A 233 2.39 3.69 -5.58
C LEU A 233 2.66 2.40 -6.36
N SER A 234 3.01 1.34 -5.65
CA SER A 234 3.25 0.02 -6.22
C SER A 234 1.98 -0.52 -6.92
N LYS A 235 0.84 -0.41 -6.25
CA LYS A 235 -0.44 -0.91 -6.78
C LYS A 235 -0.84 -0.17 -8.06
N PHE A 236 -0.76 1.16 -8.06
CA PHE A 236 -1.15 1.94 -9.24
C PHE A 236 -0.19 1.70 -10.41
N THR A 237 1.09 1.51 -10.13
CA THR A 237 2.07 1.16 -11.16
C THR A 237 1.75 -0.20 -11.77
N ALA A 238 1.43 -1.19 -10.95
CA ALA A 238 1.04 -2.53 -11.42
C ALA A 238 -0.22 -2.45 -12.28
N ARG A 239 -1.20 -1.64 -11.86
CA ARG A 239 -2.43 -1.44 -12.64
C ARG A 239 -2.13 -0.81 -14.00
N MET A 240 -1.28 0.22 -14.04
CA MET A 240 -0.89 0.87 -15.30
C MET A 240 -0.23 -0.12 -16.25
N ILE A 241 0.66 -0.97 -15.74
CA ILE A 241 1.32 -2.01 -16.56
C ILE A 241 0.28 -3.00 -17.10
N SER A 242 -0.61 -3.49 -16.25
CA SER A 242 -1.68 -4.42 -16.65
C SER A 242 -2.57 -3.81 -17.74
N LEU A 243 -2.97 -2.55 -17.57
CA LEU A 243 -3.81 -1.86 -18.53
C LEU A 243 -3.06 -1.58 -19.83
N ASN A 244 -1.78 -1.25 -19.76
CA ASN A 244 -0.96 -1.04 -20.96
C ASN A 244 -0.83 -2.33 -21.76
N THR A 245 -0.61 -3.46 -21.11
CA THR A 245 -0.56 -4.77 -21.75
C THR A 245 -1.89 -5.08 -22.45
N THR A 246 -3.00 -4.84 -21.76
CA THR A 246 -4.35 -5.02 -22.31
C THR A 246 -4.55 -4.14 -23.54
N SER A 247 -4.16 -2.87 -23.46
CA SER A 247 -4.28 -1.91 -24.57
C SER A 247 -3.47 -2.35 -25.78
N ASN A 248 -2.25 -2.83 -25.56
CA ASN A 248 -1.39 -3.32 -26.64
C ASN A 248 -1.97 -4.58 -27.31
N ASN A 249 -2.55 -5.49 -26.50
CA ASN A 249 -3.18 -6.68 -27.02
C ASN A 249 -4.42 -6.33 -27.86
N ILE A 250 -5.20 -5.34 -27.42
CA ILE A 250 -6.36 -4.85 -28.18
C ILE A 250 -5.91 -4.26 -29.51
N ASN A 251 -4.86 -3.43 -29.51
CA ASN A 251 -4.30 -2.83 -30.73
C ASN A 251 -3.89 -3.90 -31.74
N GLN A 252 -3.20 -4.94 -31.27
CA GLN A 252 -2.75 -6.05 -32.13
C GLN A 252 -3.94 -6.77 -32.74
N ARG A 253 -4.96 -7.03 -31.93
CA ARG A 253 -6.18 -7.72 -32.40
C ARG A 253 -6.93 -6.87 -33.44
N VAL A 254 -7.03 -5.56 -33.20
CA VAL A 254 -7.67 -4.63 -34.12
C VAL A 254 -6.91 -4.59 -35.46
N GLU A 255 -5.57 -4.53 -35.41
CA GLU A 255 -4.73 -4.57 -36.62
C GLU A 255 -4.96 -5.84 -37.43
N ASP A 256 -4.96 -7.01 -36.76
CA ASP A 256 -5.16 -8.30 -37.39
C ASP A 256 -6.54 -8.39 -38.06
N LEU A 257 -7.59 -7.94 -37.35
CA LEU A 257 -8.95 -7.94 -37.89
C LEU A 257 -9.10 -6.97 -39.04
N THR A 258 -8.47 -5.81 -38.97
CA THR A 258 -8.51 -4.80 -40.02
C THR A 258 -7.85 -5.35 -41.31
N LYS A 259 -6.71 -6.05 -41.17
CA LYS A 259 -6.04 -6.70 -42.32
C LYS A 259 -6.96 -7.77 -42.93
N ASN A 260 -7.58 -8.60 -42.10
CA ASN A 260 -8.48 -9.65 -42.57
C ASN A 260 -9.67 -9.06 -43.31
N ILE A 261 -10.25 -7.95 -42.81
CA ILE A 261 -11.34 -7.24 -43.47
C ILE A 261 -10.91 -6.78 -44.87
N LYS A 262 -9.74 -6.20 -44.97
CA LYS A 262 -9.22 -5.73 -46.27
C LYS A 262 -9.06 -6.90 -47.28
N VAL A 263 -8.51 -8.03 -46.81
CA VAL A 263 -8.34 -9.22 -47.64
C VAL A 263 -9.71 -9.71 -48.14
N LEU A 264 -10.69 -9.80 -47.24
CA LEU A 264 -12.04 -10.24 -47.59
C LEU A 264 -12.74 -9.30 -48.54
N GLU A 265 -12.55 -7.99 -48.37
CA GLU A 265 -13.10 -6.98 -49.26
C GLU A 265 -12.49 -7.08 -50.64
N HIS A 266 -11.19 -7.33 -50.75
CA HIS A 266 -10.49 -7.53 -52.01
C HIS A 266 -10.99 -8.78 -52.73
N ARG A 267 -11.18 -9.86 -52.01
CA ARG A 267 -11.74 -11.12 -52.58
C ARG A 267 -13.15 -10.88 -53.12
N ASN A 268 -13.98 -10.19 -52.38
CA ASN A 268 -15.36 -9.88 -52.80
C ASN A 268 -15.35 -8.97 -54.02
N MET A 269 -14.51 -8.04 -54.12
CA MET A 269 -14.34 -7.19 -55.33
C MET A 269 -13.88 -7.99 -56.53
N UNK A 270 -13.05 -8.70 -56.31
CA UNK A 270 -12.51 -9.59 -57.29
C UNK A 270 -13.52 -10.59 -57.73
N UNK A 271 -14.40 -10.91 -56.98
CA UNK A 271 -15.47 -11.80 -57.32
C UNK A 271 -16.59 -11.05 -58.04
N UNK A 272 -16.73 -9.86 -57.74
CA UNK A 272 -17.69 -9.02 -58.39
C UNK A 272 -17.19 -8.52 -59.73
N UNK A 273 -16.11 -8.56 -59.91
CA UNK A 273 -15.51 -8.20 -61.14
C UNK A 273 -15.35 -9.37 -62.11
N UNK A 274 -15.61 -10.33 -61.71
CA UNK A 274 -15.58 -11.54 -62.47
C UNK A 274 -16.99 -12.04 -62.84
N UNK A 275 -17.76 -11.46 -62.55
CA UNK A 275 -19.16 -11.75 -62.91
C UNK A 275 -19.72 -10.70 -63.78
#